data_629424ada84d71115ee387d39d533f8a
#
_entry.id   629424ada84d71115ee387d39d533f8a
#
_cell.length_a   1.000
_cell.length_b   1.000
_cell.length_c   1.000
_cell.angle_alpha   90.00
_cell.angle_beta   90.00
_cell.angle_gamma   90.00
#
_symmetry.space_group_name_H-M   'P 1'
#
loop_
_entity.id
_entity.type
_entity.pdbx_description
1 polymer ?
#
loop_
_entity_poly.entity_id
_entity_poly.type
_entity_poly.pdbx_seq_one_letter_code
_entity_poly.pdbx_strand_id
1 'polypeptide(L)'
;MRRLSFSPSSEVTCLPLPWGCAIRAITAEGIGRSIATQGVYDLPLTEAIMRLTDSGDTALDVGANIGYTTLVLARSSGPDGRVVCFEPNPGLLPTLRSNVEHWKGLHVAPIQIEQVALSDRTGADVLGFPHDYALNQGVASLELKNNGVPVRVCRLDSLNINGAGVLKVDVEGHEAAVFVGSEGLLARRSIRDILFEEHERYPARSHRILLDHGYRIFRVTRSTLRPLLLQPEAGARQPYLPSNYLATIDPSRAKARFAPWGWRALSASDAIRW
;
A
#
# COMPACT_ATOMS: atom_id res chain seq x y z
N MET A 1 -2.19 -33.75 9.86
CA MET A 1 -2.39 -32.54 9.03
C MET A 1 -2.10 -32.92 7.57
N ARG A 2 -3.13 -32.98 6.72
CA ARG A 2 -2.93 -33.13 5.27
C ARG A 2 -2.31 -31.81 4.78
N ARG A 3 -1.10 -31.82 4.26
CA ARG A 3 -0.58 -30.76 3.41
C ARG A 3 -1.47 -30.73 2.17
N LEU A 4 -2.41 -29.79 2.13
CA LEU A 4 -3.06 -29.46 0.88
C LEU A 4 -1.96 -28.97 -0.05
N SER A 5 -1.72 -29.68 -1.13
CA SER A 5 -0.80 -29.27 -2.18
C SER A 5 -1.41 -28.02 -2.83
N PHE A 6 -0.87 -26.85 -2.51
CA PHE A 6 -1.26 -25.61 -3.17
C PHE A 6 -0.74 -25.63 -4.60
N SER A 7 -1.65 -25.62 -5.57
CA SER A 7 -1.32 -25.49 -6.99
C SER A 7 -1.71 -24.07 -7.44
N PRO A 8 -0.74 -23.23 -7.83
CA PRO A 8 -1.04 -21.91 -8.36
C PRO A 8 -1.93 -21.98 -9.60
N SER A 9 -2.93 -21.10 -9.70
CA SER A 9 -3.84 -20.98 -10.85
C SER A 9 -3.64 -19.64 -11.52
N SER A 10 -3.72 -19.62 -12.85
CA SER A 10 -3.81 -18.39 -13.65
C SER A 10 -5.24 -17.80 -13.71
N GLU A 11 -6.20 -18.50 -13.14
CA GLU A 11 -7.58 -18.00 -13.05
C GLU A 11 -7.78 -17.15 -11.79
N VAL A 12 -8.67 -16.16 -11.92
CA VAL A 12 -9.06 -15.31 -10.78
C VAL A 12 -9.85 -16.15 -9.77
N THR A 13 -9.34 -16.20 -8.55
CA THR A 13 -9.94 -16.94 -7.43
C THR A 13 -10.34 -15.97 -6.32
N CYS A 14 -11.47 -16.23 -5.66
CA CYS A 14 -11.90 -15.48 -4.49
C CYS A 14 -11.20 -16.06 -3.26
N LEU A 15 -10.33 -15.30 -2.64
CA LEU A 15 -9.51 -15.70 -1.49
C LEU A 15 -10.03 -15.06 -0.21
N PRO A 16 -10.37 -15.84 0.82
CA PRO A 16 -10.78 -15.30 2.11
C PRO A 16 -9.58 -14.68 2.84
N LEU A 17 -9.87 -13.62 3.58
CA LEU A 17 -8.91 -12.93 4.44
C LEU A 17 -9.29 -13.16 5.92
N PRO A 18 -8.33 -13.18 6.85
CA PRO A 18 -8.58 -13.52 8.25
C PRO A 18 -9.65 -12.66 8.94
N TRP A 19 -9.79 -11.41 8.51
CA TRP A 19 -10.71 -10.43 9.09
C TRP A 19 -12.12 -10.40 8.46
N GLY A 20 -12.56 -11.48 7.80
CA GLY A 20 -13.93 -11.64 7.32
C GLY A 20 -14.25 -10.98 5.98
N CYS A 21 -13.25 -10.47 5.26
CA CYS A 21 -13.38 -10.02 3.86
C CYS A 21 -12.84 -11.09 2.91
N ALA A 22 -13.02 -10.87 1.61
CA ALA A 22 -12.40 -11.68 0.56
C ALA A 22 -11.91 -10.79 -0.57
N ILE A 23 -10.92 -11.28 -1.33
CA ILE A 23 -10.34 -10.59 -2.48
C ILE A 23 -10.23 -11.54 -3.67
N ARG A 24 -10.50 -11.03 -4.86
CA ARG A 24 -10.28 -11.75 -6.12
C ARG A 24 -8.85 -11.52 -6.59
N ALA A 25 -8.10 -12.60 -6.76
CA ALA A 25 -6.70 -12.56 -7.15
C ALA A 25 -6.34 -13.79 -7.98
N ILE A 26 -5.26 -13.68 -8.75
CA ILE A 26 -4.63 -14.78 -9.46
C ILE A 26 -3.59 -15.40 -8.54
N THR A 27 -3.75 -16.68 -8.18
CA THR A 27 -2.86 -17.33 -7.22
C THR A 27 -1.48 -17.70 -7.78
N ALA A 28 -1.30 -17.62 -9.09
CA ALA A 28 0.01 -17.69 -9.72
C ALA A 28 0.85 -16.43 -9.51
N GLU A 29 0.23 -15.29 -9.22
CA GLU A 29 0.87 -13.99 -8.99
C GLU A 29 1.22 -13.76 -7.51
N GLY A 30 2.12 -12.80 -7.24
CA GLY A 30 2.71 -12.56 -5.92
C GLY A 30 1.69 -12.34 -4.82
N ILE A 31 0.74 -11.41 -5.01
CA ILE A 31 -0.31 -11.09 -4.01
C ILE A 31 -1.20 -12.29 -3.76
N GLY A 32 -1.77 -12.89 -4.82
CA GLY A 32 -2.68 -14.03 -4.70
C GLY A 32 -2.01 -15.24 -4.06
N ARG A 33 -0.76 -15.54 -4.43
CA ARG A 33 0.04 -16.62 -3.84
C ARG A 33 0.29 -16.40 -2.36
N SER A 34 0.67 -15.19 -1.97
CA SER A 34 0.92 -14.86 -0.56
C SER A 34 -0.35 -15.03 0.27
N ILE A 35 -1.49 -14.51 -0.20
CA ILE A 35 -2.78 -14.65 0.50
C ILE A 35 -3.18 -16.13 0.61
N ALA A 36 -3.08 -16.90 -0.48
CA ALA A 36 -3.46 -18.31 -0.49
C ALA A 36 -2.59 -19.17 0.44
N THR A 37 -1.32 -18.81 0.66
CA THR A 37 -0.37 -19.58 1.47
C THR A 37 -0.21 -19.09 2.90
N GLN A 38 -0.35 -17.77 3.13
CA GLN A 38 -0.08 -17.12 4.40
C GLN A 38 -1.33 -16.45 5.02
N GLY A 39 -2.40 -16.31 4.25
CA GLY A 39 -3.63 -15.62 4.65
C GLY A 39 -3.61 -14.12 4.42
N VAL A 40 -2.44 -13.52 4.23
CA VAL A 40 -2.25 -12.08 4.01
C VAL A 40 -1.11 -11.84 3.03
N TYR A 41 -1.07 -10.64 2.44
CA TYR A 41 0.05 -10.16 1.65
C TYR A 41 0.83 -9.14 2.47
N ASP A 42 2.18 -9.19 2.44
CA ASP A 42 3.08 -8.32 3.21
C ASP A 42 2.59 -8.06 4.65
N LEU A 43 2.77 -9.04 5.51
CA LEU A 43 2.28 -9.00 6.89
C LEU A 43 2.76 -7.74 7.67
N PRO A 44 4.03 -7.29 7.58
CA PRO A 44 4.46 -6.04 8.24
C PRO A 44 3.73 -4.81 7.74
N LEU A 45 3.54 -4.64 6.44
CA LEU A 45 2.85 -3.51 5.85
C LEU A 45 1.36 -3.53 6.19
N THR A 46 0.70 -4.69 6.03
CA THR A 46 -0.71 -4.88 6.40
C THR A 46 -0.97 -4.50 7.86
N GLU A 47 -0.12 -4.98 8.77
CA GLU A 47 -0.22 -4.67 10.18
C GLU A 47 0.05 -3.19 10.48
N ALA A 48 1.02 -2.57 9.77
CA ALA A 48 1.30 -1.14 9.92
C ALA A 48 0.08 -0.30 9.51
N ILE A 49 -0.55 -0.62 8.37
CA ILE A 49 -1.79 0.03 7.93
C ILE A 49 -2.88 -0.11 9.01
N MET A 50 -3.13 -1.32 9.50
CA MET A 50 -4.16 -1.58 10.52
C MET A 50 -3.91 -0.86 11.85
N ARG A 51 -2.65 -0.59 12.19
CA ARG A 51 -2.28 0.09 13.44
C ARG A 51 -2.30 1.62 13.32
N LEU A 52 -1.98 2.14 12.15
CA LEU A 52 -1.83 3.58 11.93
C LEU A 52 -3.12 4.25 11.46
N THR A 53 -3.99 3.55 10.75
CA THR A 53 -5.27 4.09 10.28
C THR A 53 -6.26 4.19 11.44
N ASP A 54 -6.85 5.35 11.62
CA ASP A 54 -7.94 5.59 12.58
C ASP A 54 -9.31 5.49 11.89
N SER A 55 -10.33 5.14 12.67
CA SER A 55 -11.71 5.22 12.18
C SER A 55 -12.05 6.65 11.77
N GLY A 56 -12.71 6.81 10.62
CA GLY A 56 -13.01 8.12 10.03
C GLY A 56 -11.89 8.75 9.21
N ASP A 57 -10.69 8.13 9.16
CA ASP A 57 -9.59 8.68 8.36
C ASP A 57 -9.93 8.71 6.85
N THR A 58 -9.46 9.78 6.19
CA THR A 58 -9.20 9.72 4.76
C THR A 58 -7.88 9.02 4.54
N ALA A 59 -7.86 7.97 3.74
CA ALA A 59 -6.65 7.24 3.39
C ALA A 59 -6.40 7.22 1.88
N LEU A 60 -5.13 7.22 1.49
CA LEU A 60 -4.69 7.25 0.10
C LEU A 60 -3.84 6.02 -0.19
N ASP A 61 -4.13 5.32 -1.29
CA ASP A 61 -3.40 4.14 -1.74
C ASP A 61 -2.84 4.37 -3.14
N VAL A 62 -1.55 4.66 -3.25
CA VAL A 62 -0.86 4.93 -4.50
C VAL A 62 -0.13 3.67 -4.95
N GLY A 63 -0.47 3.19 -6.15
CA GLY A 63 -0.12 1.85 -6.63
C GLY A 63 -1.05 0.79 -6.02
N ALA A 64 -2.35 0.95 -6.25
CA ALA A 64 -3.37 0.11 -5.62
C ALA A 64 -3.38 -1.34 -6.13
N ASN A 65 -2.86 -1.59 -7.32
CA ASN A 65 -2.83 -2.92 -7.92
C ASN A 65 -4.24 -3.53 -7.99
N ILE A 66 -4.45 -4.75 -7.50
CA ILE A 66 -5.77 -5.39 -7.41
C ILE A 66 -6.60 -4.94 -6.19
N GLY A 67 -6.07 -4.01 -5.36
CA GLY A 67 -6.79 -3.39 -4.25
C GLY A 67 -6.58 -4.03 -2.89
N TYR A 68 -5.54 -4.85 -2.67
CA TYR A 68 -5.33 -5.47 -1.36
C TYR A 68 -5.11 -4.44 -0.26
N THR A 69 -4.16 -3.51 -0.43
CA THR A 69 -3.88 -2.43 0.51
C THR A 69 -5.04 -1.45 0.62
N THR A 70 -5.74 -1.19 -0.49
CA THR A 70 -6.99 -0.42 -0.54
C THR A 70 -8.05 -1.00 0.42
N LEU A 71 -8.25 -2.33 0.40
CA LEU A 71 -9.20 -2.99 1.30
C LEU A 71 -8.77 -2.87 2.76
N VAL A 72 -7.48 -3.06 3.07
CA VAL A 72 -6.96 -2.94 4.44
C VAL A 72 -7.19 -1.52 4.97
N LEU A 73 -6.89 -0.49 4.16
CA LEU A 73 -7.16 0.92 4.49
C LEU A 73 -8.67 1.17 4.69
N ALA A 74 -9.51 0.70 3.76
CA ALA A 74 -10.95 0.93 3.83
C ALA A 74 -11.59 0.26 5.04
N ARG A 75 -11.15 -0.97 5.38
CA ARG A 75 -11.63 -1.65 6.59
C ARG A 75 -11.17 -0.92 7.85
N SER A 76 -9.94 -0.46 7.89
CA SER A 76 -9.39 0.26 9.06
C SER A 76 -10.02 1.62 9.25
N SER A 77 -10.30 2.36 8.17
CA SER A 77 -10.98 3.65 8.22
C SER A 77 -12.47 3.53 8.58
N GLY A 78 -13.08 2.35 8.35
CA GLY A 78 -14.49 2.14 8.64
C GLY A 78 -15.45 2.97 7.79
N PRO A 79 -16.78 2.82 7.96
CA PRO A 79 -17.78 3.42 7.08
C PRO A 79 -17.80 4.96 7.09
N ASP A 80 -17.31 5.58 8.17
CA ASP A 80 -17.23 7.04 8.30
C ASP A 80 -15.95 7.62 7.67
N GLY A 81 -15.01 6.76 7.22
CA GLY A 81 -13.79 7.14 6.53
C GLY A 81 -13.97 7.26 5.02
N ARG A 82 -12.86 7.46 4.32
CA ARG A 82 -12.80 7.49 2.86
C ARG A 82 -11.47 6.96 2.37
N VAL A 83 -11.48 6.18 1.28
CA VAL A 83 -10.26 5.77 0.60
C VAL A 83 -10.27 6.28 -0.84
N VAL A 84 -9.15 6.88 -1.27
CA VAL A 84 -8.89 7.16 -2.69
C VAL A 84 -7.70 6.31 -3.10
N CYS A 85 -7.89 5.46 -4.10
CA CYS A 85 -6.83 4.61 -4.62
C CYS A 85 -6.48 4.96 -6.06
N PHE A 86 -5.18 4.93 -6.37
CA PHE A 86 -4.62 5.33 -7.65
C PHE A 86 -3.95 4.12 -8.30
N GLU A 87 -4.44 3.74 -9.49
CA GLU A 87 -3.89 2.64 -10.26
C GLU A 87 -3.90 3.01 -11.76
N PRO A 88 -2.72 3.26 -12.35
CA PRO A 88 -2.62 3.65 -13.76
C PRO A 88 -2.79 2.48 -14.72
N ASN A 89 -2.46 1.24 -14.31
CA ASN A 89 -2.38 0.08 -15.18
C ASN A 89 -3.78 -0.37 -15.66
N PRO A 90 -4.09 -0.22 -16.96
CA PRO A 90 -5.40 -0.61 -17.48
C PRO A 90 -5.67 -2.12 -17.37
N GLY A 91 -4.61 -2.95 -17.30
CA GLY A 91 -4.74 -4.40 -17.13
C GLY A 91 -5.21 -4.83 -15.75
N LEU A 92 -4.90 -4.06 -14.70
CA LEU A 92 -5.30 -4.36 -13.33
C LEU A 92 -6.67 -3.79 -12.94
N LEU A 93 -7.11 -2.74 -13.62
CA LEU A 93 -8.37 -2.05 -13.30
C LEU A 93 -9.63 -2.93 -13.31
N PRO A 94 -9.80 -3.89 -14.23
CA PRO A 94 -10.97 -4.77 -14.19
C PRO A 94 -11.05 -5.55 -12.87
N THR A 95 -9.93 -6.10 -12.40
CA THR A 95 -9.85 -6.83 -11.13
C THR A 95 -10.05 -5.91 -9.94
N LEU A 96 -9.39 -4.75 -9.91
CA LEU A 96 -9.56 -3.73 -8.88
C LEU A 96 -11.03 -3.28 -8.75
N ARG A 97 -11.68 -2.93 -9.88
CA ARG A 97 -13.09 -2.53 -9.89
C ARG A 97 -14.01 -3.65 -9.41
N SER A 98 -13.75 -4.89 -9.84
CA SER A 98 -14.49 -6.07 -9.40
C SER A 98 -14.34 -6.31 -7.89
N ASN A 99 -13.15 -6.08 -7.34
CA ASN A 99 -12.89 -6.18 -5.91
C ASN A 99 -13.63 -5.09 -5.13
N VAL A 100 -13.52 -3.83 -5.55
CA VAL A 100 -14.23 -2.71 -4.90
C VAL A 100 -15.74 -2.91 -4.93
N GLU A 101 -16.30 -3.41 -6.05
CA GLU A 101 -17.73 -3.73 -6.14
C GLU A 101 -18.12 -4.85 -5.17
N HIS A 102 -17.28 -5.88 -5.03
CA HIS A 102 -17.51 -6.99 -4.10
C HIS A 102 -17.52 -6.54 -2.62
N TRP A 103 -16.82 -5.46 -2.30
CA TRP A 103 -16.75 -4.93 -0.94
C TRP A 103 -17.87 -3.94 -0.61
N LYS A 104 -18.67 -3.52 -1.57
CA LYS A 104 -19.87 -2.70 -1.31
C LYS A 104 -20.82 -3.42 -0.35
N GLY A 105 -21.29 -2.69 0.63
CA GLY A 105 -22.17 -3.24 1.68
C GLY A 105 -21.45 -3.95 2.83
N LEU A 106 -20.13 -4.12 2.76
CA LEU A 106 -19.34 -4.48 3.92
C LEU A 106 -19.10 -3.26 4.81
N HIS A 107 -18.71 -3.49 6.05
CA HIS A 107 -18.38 -2.42 7.00
C HIS A 107 -16.98 -1.84 6.72
N VAL A 108 -16.84 -1.14 5.59
CA VAL A 108 -15.61 -0.53 5.10
C VAL A 108 -15.88 0.90 4.61
N ALA A 109 -14.83 1.73 4.56
CA ALA A 109 -14.93 3.08 4.00
C ALA A 109 -15.31 3.04 2.51
N PRO A 110 -16.06 4.04 2.00
CA PRO A 110 -16.24 4.27 0.58
C PRO A 110 -14.89 4.38 -0.14
N ILE A 111 -14.76 3.69 -1.28
CA ILE A 111 -13.54 3.63 -2.08
C ILE A 111 -13.76 4.33 -3.42
N GLN A 112 -12.89 5.29 -3.73
CA GLN A 112 -12.81 5.98 -5.02
C GLN A 112 -11.60 5.49 -5.78
N ILE A 113 -11.79 5.05 -7.03
CA ILE A 113 -10.71 4.59 -7.91
C ILE A 113 -10.37 5.71 -8.90
N GLU A 114 -9.11 6.12 -8.91
CA GLU A 114 -8.55 7.06 -9.88
C GLU A 114 -7.59 6.31 -10.82
N GLN A 115 -7.95 6.28 -12.12
CA GLN A 115 -7.09 5.70 -13.16
C GLN A 115 -6.04 6.71 -13.60
N VAL A 116 -5.03 6.91 -12.75
CA VAL A 116 -3.93 7.86 -12.98
C VAL A 116 -2.71 7.44 -12.18
N ALA A 117 -1.52 7.67 -12.71
CA ALA A 117 -0.30 7.59 -11.93
C ALA A 117 -0.02 8.93 -11.25
N LEU A 118 0.36 8.91 -9.98
CA LEU A 118 0.85 10.10 -9.31
C LEU A 118 2.33 10.32 -9.64
N SER A 119 2.70 11.60 -9.87
CA SER A 119 4.02 12.00 -10.29
C SER A 119 4.31 13.45 -9.89
N ASP A 120 5.48 13.96 -10.26
CA ASP A 120 5.90 15.36 -10.05
C ASP A 120 5.28 16.33 -11.07
N ARG A 121 4.57 15.84 -12.10
CA ARG A 121 3.96 16.62 -13.20
C ARG A 121 2.55 16.14 -13.52
N THR A 122 1.86 16.94 -14.33
CA THR A 122 0.56 16.58 -14.91
C THR A 122 0.71 16.40 -16.42
N GLY A 123 0.02 15.41 -16.99
CA GLY A 123 0.04 15.12 -18.42
C GLY A 123 -0.13 13.63 -18.74
N ALA A 124 0.72 13.12 -19.61
CA ALA A 124 0.77 11.71 -19.99
C ALA A 124 2.20 11.19 -19.87
N ASP A 125 2.33 9.89 -19.61
CA ASP A 125 3.59 9.16 -19.59
C ASP A 125 3.37 7.73 -20.10
N VAL A 126 4.42 6.92 -20.14
CA VAL A 126 4.39 5.50 -20.49
C VAL A 126 4.64 4.68 -19.24
N LEU A 127 3.69 3.83 -18.90
CA LEU A 127 3.85 2.81 -17.86
C LEU A 127 4.50 1.58 -18.51
N GLY A 128 5.76 1.34 -18.21
CA GLY A 128 6.51 0.25 -18.79
C GLY A 128 6.36 -1.06 -18.02
N PHE A 129 6.59 -2.17 -18.72
CA PHE A 129 6.48 -3.52 -18.18
C PHE A 129 7.83 -4.24 -18.28
N PRO A 130 8.29 -4.90 -17.19
CA PRO A 130 9.48 -5.76 -17.26
C PRO A 130 9.20 -7.02 -18.09
N HIS A 131 10.26 -7.73 -18.49
CA HIS A 131 10.15 -8.93 -19.33
C HIS A 131 9.35 -10.07 -18.70
N ASP A 132 9.32 -10.14 -17.37
CA ASP A 132 8.61 -11.15 -16.59
C ASP A 132 7.23 -10.67 -16.07
N TYR A 133 6.72 -9.56 -16.64
CA TYR A 133 5.44 -8.95 -16.26
C TYR A 133 4.27 -9.95 -16.19
N ALA A 134 4.23 -10.95 -17.09
CA ALA A 134 3.20 -11.98 -17.08
C ALA A 134 3.18 -12.83 -15.79
N LEU A 135 4.29 -12.87 -15.05
CA LEU A 135 4.43 -13.58 -13.77
C LEU A 135 4.09 -12.71 -12.55
N ASN A 136 4.17 -11.39 -12.72
CA ASN A 136 3.84 -10.41 -11.67
C ASN A 136 3.42 -9.08 -12.30
N GLN A 137 2.11 -8.86 -12.40
CA GLN A 137 1.56 -7.64 -13.00
C GLN A 137 1.72 -6.38 -12.12
N GLY A 138 2.14 -6.55 -10.88
CA GLY A 138 2.34 -5.46 -9.94
C GLY A 138 3.62 -4.65 -10.16
N VAL A 139 4.57 -5.15 -10.95
CA VAL A 139 5.90 -4.53 -11.15
C VAL A 139 5.96 -3.55 -12.34
N ALA A 140 4.84 -3.05 -12.81
CA ALA A 140 4.81 -2.00 -13.83
C ALA A 140 5.27 -0.67 -13.23
N SER A 141 6.12 0.08 -13.96
CA SER A 141 6.72 1.31 -13.42
C SER A 141 6.81 2.42 -14.49
N LEU A 142 6.71 3.68 -14.04
CA LEU A 142 7.01 4.85 -14.88
C LEU A 142 8.52 5.02 -15.15
N GLU A 143 9.36 4.34 -14.38
CA GLU A 143 10.81 4.33 -14.61
C GLU A 143 11.21 3.42 -15.79
N LEU A 144 10.34 2.46 -16.14
CA LEU A 144 10.51 1.61 -17.32
C LEU A 144 9.86 2.28 -18.52
N LYS A 145 10.61 2.38 -19.65
CA LYS A 145 10.08 3.02 -20.87
C LYS A 145 9.83 2.03 -22.01
N ASN A 146 10.09 0.75 -21.79
CA ASN A 146 10.00 -0.29 -22.82
C ASN A 146 8.67 -1.04 -22.71
N ASN A 147 8.08 -1.40 -23.85
CA ASN A 147 6.88 -2.24 -23.96
C ASN A 147 5.70 -1.76 -23.07
N GLY A 148 5.54 -0.44 -22.94
CA GLY A 148 4.58 0.14 -22.04
C GLY A 148 3.28 0.58 -22.69
N VAL A 149 2.35 1.02 -21.86
CA VAL A 149 1.08 1.62 -22.27
C VAL A 149 1.03 3.09 -21.86
N PRO A 150 0.39 3.96 -22.67
CA PRO A 150 0.21 5.34 -22.29
C PRO A 150 -0.75 5.45 -21.10
N VAL A 151 -0.37 6.25 -20.11
CA VAL A 151 -1.18 6.51 -18.92
C VAL A 151 -1.20 8.00 -18.61
N ARG A 152 -2.27 8.44 -17.93
CA ARG A 152 -2.32 9.79 -17.39
C ARG A 152 -1.45 9.87 -16.14
N VAL A 153 -0.79 11.03 -15.98
CA VAL A 153 -0.05 11.37 -14.76
C VAL A 153 -0.56 12.68 -14.18
N CYS A 154 -0.55 12.81 -12.87
CA CYS A 154 -0.86 14.07 -12.20
C CYS A 154 -0.10 14.21 -10.87
N ARG A 155 -0.04 15.44 -10.38
CA ARG A 155 0.45 15.73 -9.04
C ARG A 155 -0.68 15.47 -8.03
N LEU A 156 -0.35 14.90 -6.87
CA LEU A 156 -1.32 14.74 -5.79
C LEU A 156 -1.89 16.09 -5.34
N ASP A 157 -1.05 17.13 -5.32
CA ASP A 157 -1.46 18.51 -5.00
C ASP A 157 -2.47 19.10 -5.97
N SER A 158 -2.61 18.57 -7.20
CA SER A 158 -3.60 19.03 -8.18
C SER A 158 -5.00 18.45 -7.96
N LEU A 159 -5.12 17.50 -7.04
CA LEU A 159 -6.39 16.85 -6.71
C LEU A 159 -7.05 17.55 -5.52
N ASN A 160 -8.37 17.46 -5.45
CA ASN A 160 -9.13 18.05 -4.34
C ASN A 160 -9.03 17.18 -3.07
N ILE A 161 -7.80 17.03 -2.55
CA ILE A 161 -7.46 16.28 -1.35
C ILE A 161 -6.81 17.24 -0.36
N ASN A 162 -7.44 17.43 0.79
CA ASN A 162 -6.98 18.38 1.80
C ASN A 162 -5.96 17.78 2.78
N GLY A 163 -5.91 16.46 2.87
CA GLY A 163 -5.00 15.73 3.75
C GLY A 163 -5.41 14.26 3.87
N ALA A 164 -4.61 13.50 4.61
CA ALA A 164 -4.87 12.08 4.87
C ALA A 164 -4.35 11.66 6.25
N GLY A 165 -5.04 10.73 6.89
CA GLY A 165 -4.53 10.01 8.05
C GLY A 165 -3.37 9.09 7.65
N VAL A 166 -3.55 8.33 6.57
CA VAL A 166 -2.52 7.44 6.03
C VAL A 166 -2.42 7.59 4.51
N LEU A 167 -1.20 7.74 4.01
CA LEU A 167 -0.82 7.61 2.60
C LEU A 167 0.08 6.37 2.44
N LYS A 168 -0.31 5.41 1.60
CA LYS A 168 0.59 4.33 1.15
C LYS A 168 1.09 4.66 -0.25
N VAL A 169 2.40 4.51 -0.47
CA VAL A 169 3.04 4.69 -1.78
C VAL A 169 3.92 3.48 -2.09
N ASP A 170 3.62 2.83 -3.21
CA ASP A 170 4.35 1.69 -3.71
C ASP A 170 4.17 1.70 -5.24
N VAL A 171 5.13 2.28 -5.92
CA VAL A 171 5.08 2.62 -7.36
C VAL A 171 6.35 2.21 -8.10
N GLU A 172 7.04 1.22 -7.54
CA GLU A 172 8.18 0.53 -8.18
C GLU A 172 9.27 1.51 -8.65
N GLY A 173 9.78 2.32 -7.70
CA GLY A 173 10.91 3.23 -7.89
C GLY A 173 10.54 4.69 -8.23
N HIS A 174 9.24 5.02 -8.36
CA HIS A 174 8.77 6.38 -8.66
C HIS A 174 8.33 7.19 -7.42
N GLU A 175 8.60 6.69 -6.21
CA GLU A 175 8.16 7.26 -4.92
C GLU A 175 8.60 8.71 -4.74
N ALA A 176 9.85 9.02 -5.09
CA ALA A 176 10.38 10.38 -4.97
C ALA A 176 9.60 11.39 -5.83
N ALA A 177 9.16 11.00 -7.03
CA ALA A 177 8.35 11.87 -7.89
C ALA A 177 6.93 12.06 -7.33
N VAL A 178 6.34 11.02 -6.73
CA VAL A 178 5.05 11.15 -6.01
C VAL A 178 5.18 12.16 -4.88
N PHE A 179 6.26 12.12 -4.08
CA PHE A 179 6.46 13.07 -2.99
C PHE A 179 6.69 14.51 -3.47
N VAL A 180 7.43 14.71 -4.56
CA VAL A 180 7.54 16.03 -5.21
C VAL A 180 6.17 16.51 -5.70
N GLY A 181 5.34 15.62 -6.23
CA GLY A 181 3.96 15.94 -6.62
C GLY A 181 2.99 16.21 -5.47
N SER A 182 3.45 15.95 -4.25
CA SER A 182 2.69 16.13 -2.99
C SER A 182 3.25 17.25 -2.11
N GLU A 183 4.18 18.06 -2.63
CA GLU A 183 4.96 19.04 -1.87
C GLU A 183 4.09 20.00 -1.03
N GLY A 184 2.96 20.45 -1.58
CA GLY A 184 2.02 21.32 -0.88
C GLY A 184 1.37 20.64 0.32
N LEU A 185 0.97 19.36 0.19
CA LEU A 185 0.41 18.58 1.30
C LEU A 185 1.47 18.26 2.36
N LEU A 186 2.70 17.95 1.94
CA LEU A 186 3.83 17.69 2.83
C LEU A 186 4.24 18.93 3.62
N ALA A 187 4.35 20.10 2.96
CA ALA A 187 4.70 21.37 3.59
C ALA A 187 3.69 21.80 4.67
N ARG A 188 2.39 21.55 4.42
CA ARG A 188 1.33 21.80 5.41
C ARG A 188 1.23 20.69 6.46
N ARG A 189 2.01 19.61 6.34
CA ARG A 189 1.92 18.42 7.19
C ARG A 189 0.49 17.87 7.29
N SER A 190 -0.22 17.92 6.17
CA SER A 190 -1.61 17.47 6.07
C SER A 190 -1.76 15.96 5.93
N ILE A 191 -0.65 15.23 5.80
CA ILE A 191 -0.60 13.77 5.80
C ILE A 191 0.07 13.34 7.10
N ARG A 192 -0.63 12.55 7.92
CA ARG A 192 -0.12 12.16 9.24
C ARG A 192 0.95 11.07 9.14
N ASP A 193 0.65 9.98 8.46
CA ASP A 193 1.50 8.81 8.34
C ASP A 193 1.66 8.44 6.85
N ILE A 194 2.90 8.19 6.40
CA ILE A 194 3.23 7.80 5.03
C ILE A 194 3.95 6.45 5.09
N LEU A 195 3.32 5.41 4.55
CA LEU A 195 3.93 4.10 4.36
C LEU A 195 4.42 3.98 2.93
N PHE A 196 5.68 3.68 2.71
CA PHE A 196 6.25 3.58 1.37
C PHE A 196 7.32 2.50 1.27
N GLU A 197 7.44 1.96 0.06
CA GLU A 197 8.50 1.03 -0.30
C GLU A 197 9.69 1.79 -0.89
N GLU A 198 10.92 1.39 -0.57
CA GLU A 198 12.12 2.01 -1.13
C GLU A 198 13.20 0.97 -1.36
N HIS A 199 13.66 0.89 -2.59
CA HIS A 199 14.67 -0.07 -3.02
C HIS A 199 16.10 0.43 -2.85
N GLU A 200 16.29 1.75 -2.81
CA GLU A 200 17.61 2.35 -2.60
C GLU A 200 18.03 2.34 -1.12
N ARG A 201 19.31 2.53 -0.89
CA ARG A 201 19.83 2.65 0.48
C ARG A 201 19.39 3.95 1.12
N TYR A 202 19.02 3.84 2.40
CA TYR A 202 18.77 5.02 3.23
C TYR A 202 20.03 5.89 3.41
N PRO A 203 19.93 7.24 3.30
CA PRO A 203 18.77 7.99 2.86
C PRO A 203 18.72 8.15 1.33
N ALA A 204 17.74 7.53 0.67
CA ALA A 204 17.42 7.78 -0.74
C ALA A 204 16.79 9.15 -0.93
N ARG A 205 16.51 9.52 -2.20
CA ARG A 205 15.84 10.80 -2.53
C ARG A 205 14.47 10.93 -1.88
N SER A 206 13.67 9.87 -1.90
CA SER A 206 12.36 9.79 -1.25
C SER A 206 12.42 10.13 0.24
N HIS A 207 13.40 9.55 0.94
CA HIS A 207 13.61 9.82 2.37
C HIS A 207 13.97 11.28 2.63
N ARG A 208 14.87 11.86 1.84
CA ARG A 208 15.33 13.25 2.01
C ARG A 208 14.18 14.24 1.87
N ILE A 209 13.32 14.05 0.85
CA ILE A 209 12.13 14.90 0.67
C ILE A 209 11.26 14.89 1.93
N LEU A 210 10.98 13.72 2.49
CA LEU A 210 10.13 13.60 3.68
C LEU A 210 10.81 14.17 4.94
N LEU A 211 12.12 13.96 5.10
CA LEU A 211 12.90 14.55 6.22
C LEU A 211 12.91 16.08 6.16
N ASP A 212 13.07 16.67 4.96
CA ASP A 212 13.08 18.12 4.74
C ASP A 212 11.73 18.75 5.08
N HIS A 213 10.62 17.98 4.96
CA HIS A 213 9.28 18.40 5.41
C HIS A 213 8.99 18.08 6.89
N GLY A 214 10.01 17.61 7.63
CA GLY A 214 9.94 17.40 9.07
C GLY A 214 9.25 16.10 9.50
N TYR A 215 9.15 15.13 8.62
CA TYR A 215 8.72 13.78 8.99
C TYR A 215 9.84 13.02 9.70
N ARG A 216 9.48 12.19 10.67
CA ARG A 216 10.39 11.22 11.26
C ARG A 216 10.22 9.87 10.56
N ILE A 217 11.33 9.27 10.13
CA ILE A 217 11.33 8.02 9.37
C ILE A 217 11.72 6.85 10.26
N PHE A 218 11.01 5.74 10.10
CA PHE A 218 11.28 4.44 10.70
C PHE A 218 11.26 3.36 9.63
N ARG A 219 12.05 2.33 9.78
CA ARG A 219 11.92 1.11 8.99
C ARG A 219 10.85 0.23 9.61
N VAL A 220 9.87 -0.19 8.81
CA VAL A 220 8.84 -1.14 9.21
C VAL A 220 9.36 -2.55 9.01
N THR A 221 9.34 -3.36 10.07
CA THR A 221 9.78 -4.75 10.04
C THR A 221 8.98 -5.57 11.03
N ARG A 222 9.41 -6.80 11.27
CA ARG A 222 8.72 -7.70 12.19
C ARG A 222 9.67 -8.49 13.08
N SER A 223 9.19 -8.84 14.28
CA SER A 223 9.63 -10.01 15.04
C SER A 223 8.66 -11.16 14.79
N THR A 224 8.87 -12.29 15.43
CA THR A 224 7.90 -13.40 15.41
C THR A 224 6.55 -13.00 16.02
N LEU A 225 6.53 -12.10 16.98
CA LEU A 225 5.37 -11.83 17.84
C LEU A 225 4.68 -10.48 17.60
N ARG A 226 5.30 -9.55 16.87
CA ARG A 226 4.73 -8.22 16.59
C ARG A 226 5.47 -7.50 15.46
N PRO A 227 4.84 -6.47 14.84
CA PRO A 227 5.55 -5.54 13.98
C PRO A 227 6.50 -4.67 14.81
N LEU A 228 7.55 -4.15 14.17
CA LEU A 228 8.57 -3.32 14.79
C LEU A 228 8.82 -2.06 13.95
N LEU A 229 9.07 -0.96 14.65
CA LEU A 229 9.65 0.25 14.08
C LEU A 229 11.12 0.32 14.51
N LEU A 230 12.02 0.22 13.55
CA LEU A 230 13.47 0.37 13.77
C LEU A 230 13.95 1.73 13.25
N GLN A 231 15.17 2.11 13.65
CA GLN A 231 15.87 3.21 12.98
C GLN A 231 15.99 2.87 11.49
N PRO A 232 15.90 3.87 10.59
CA PRO A 232 15.84 3.60 9.15
C PRO A 232 17.09 2.93 8.59
N GLU A 233 18.24 3.11 9.23
CA GLU A 233 19.51 2.45 8.88
C GLU A 233 19.61 1.01 9.42
N ALA A 234 18.75 0.66 10.39
CA ALA A 234 18.88 -0.59 11.11
C ALA A 234 18.33 -1.77 10.31
N GLY A 235 19.01 -2.89 10.42
CA GLY A 235 18.63 -4.17 9.85
C GLY A 235 19.39 -4.55 8.59
N ALA A 236 19.69 -5.85 8.46
CA ALA A 236 20.26 -6.39 7.23
C ALA A 236 19.23 -6.27 6.10
N ARG A 237 19.68 -5.84 4.92
CA ARG A 237 18.89 -5.97 3.70
C ARG A 237 18.55 -7.45 3.52
N GLN A 238 17.28 -7.77 3.52
CA GLN A 238 16.87 -9.07 3.04
C GLN A 238 16.84 -8.97 1.50
N PRO A 239 17.64 -9.76 0.76
CA PRO A 239 17.81 -9.58 -0.68
C PRO A 239 16.51 -9.73 -1.50
N TYR A 240 15.47 -10.28 -0.88
CA TYR A 240 14.22 -10.66 -1.55
C TYR A 240 12.97 -9.95 -0.99
N LEU A 241 13.14 -9.02 -0.04
CA LEU A 241 12.03 -8.25 0.51
C LEU A 241 12.38 -6.77 0.43
N PRO A 242 11.56 -5.98 -0.26
CA PRO A 242 11.71 -4.54 -0.29
C PRO A 242 11.60 -3.96 1.14
N SER A 243 12.25 -2.83 1.34
CA SER A 243 12.22 -2.18 2.64
C SER A 243 11.02 -1.26 2.72
N ASN A 244 10.06 -1.62 3.55
CA ASN A 244 8.95 -0.74 3.91
C ASN A 244 9.40 0.28 4.96
N TYR A 245 9.03 1.53 4.76
CA TYR A 245 9.28 2.64 5.66
C TYR A 245 7.98 3.32 6.10
N LEU A 246 8.02 3.87 7.31
CA LEU A 246 7.01 4.78 7.84
C LEU A 246 7.66 6.15 8.01
N ALA A 247 7.12 7.16 7.35
CA ALA A 247 7.37 8.56 7.67
C ALA A 247 6.15 9.13 8.40
N THR A 248 6.35 9.76 9.55
CA THR A 248 5.25 10.26 10.40
C THR A 248 5.55 11.62 10.99
N ILE A 249 4.51 12.45 11.13
CA ILE A 249 4.59 13.71 11.87
C ILE A 249 4.33 13.53 13.37
N ASP A 250 3.82 12.34 13.78
CA ASP A 250 3.59 11.98 15.18
C ASP A 250 4.30 10.67 15.56
N PRO A 251 5.62 10.73 15.77
CA PRO A 251 6.42 9.56 16.12
C PRO A 251 6.04 8.93 17.47
N SER A 252 5.47 9.71 18.40
CA SER A 252 5.03 9.21 19.70
C SER A 252 3.81 8.32 19.54
N ARG A 253 2.81 8.78 18.79
CA ARG A 253 1.64 7.99 18.43
C ARG A 253 2.03 6.73 17.65
N ALA A 254 2.87 6.85 16.63
CA ALA A 254 3.31 5.70 15.84
C ALA A 254 3.95 4.63 16.72
N LYS A 255 4.88 4.98 17.62
CA LYS A 255 5.51 4.05 18.57
C LYS A 255 4.48 3.42 19.52
N ALA A 256 3.54 4.19 20.05
CA ALA A 256 2.48 3.67 20.91
C ALA A 256 1.59 2.65 20.18
N ARG A 257 1.26 2.92 18.90
CA ARG A 257 0.49 2.00 18.05
C ARG A 257 1.23 0.67 17.76
N PHE A 258 2.55 0.70 17.68
CA PHE A 258 3.39 -0.49 17.44
C PHE A 258 3.78 -1.24 18.73
N ALA A 259 3.58 -0.67 19.90
CA ALA A 259 3.94 -1.29 21.16
C ALA A 259 3.17 -2.59 21.50
N PRO A 260 1.84 -2.71 21.24
CA PRO A 260 1.09 -3.92 21.59
C PRO A 260 1.61 -5.17 20.86
N TRP A 261 1.59 -6.30 21.57
CA TRP A 261 1.95 -7.60 21.03
C TRP A 261 0.83 -8.19 20.16
N GLY A 262 1.20 -9.16 19.34
CA GLY A 262 0.28 -9.87 18.45
C GLY A 262 0.15 -9.23 17.05
N TRP A 263 -0.65 -9.89 16.23
CA TRP A 263 -0.91 -9.57 14.83
C TRP A 263 -2.41 -9.39 14.60
N ARG A 264 -2.86 -8.17 14.43
CA ARG A 264 -4.26 -7.86 14.07
C ARG A 264 -4.61 -8.46 12.71
N ALA A 265 -3.66 -8.39 11.78
CA ALA A 265 -3.79 -8.89 10.41
C ALA A 265 -4.07 -10.40 10.33
N LEU A 266 -3.73 -11.17 11.36
CA LEU A 266 -3.95 -12.62 11.43
C LEU A 266 -5.10 -13.01 12.37
N SER A 267 -5.79 -12.04 12.96
CA SER A 267 -6.88 -12.29 13.91
C SER A 267 -8.21 -12.38 13.17
N ALA A 268 -8.96 -13.46 13.43
CA ALA A 268 -10.32 -13.63 12.94
C ALA A 268 -11.36 -12.84 13.74
N SER A 269 -10.96 -12.12 14.79
CA SER A 269 -11.90 -11.40 15.64
C SER A 269 -12.35 -10.10 15.01
N ASP A 270 -13.67 -9.93 14.85
CA ASP A 270 -14.35 -8.65 14.58
C ASP A 270 -14.16 -7.64 15.74
N ALA A 271 -13.48 -8.04 16.80
CA ALA A 271 -13.21 -7.25 17.98
C ALA A 271 -11.94 -6.39 17.82
N ILE A 272 -11.79 -5.65 16.72
CA ILE A 272 -11.00 -4.44 16.78
C ILE A 272 -11.92 -3.38 17.38
N ARG A 273 -12.11 -3.45 18.68
CA ARG A 273 -12.61 -2.32 19.46
C ARG A 273 -11.49 -1.29 19.50
N TRP A 274 -11.72 -0.20 18.84
CA TRP A 274 -10.90 1.02 18.85
C TRP A 274 -10.98 1.72 20.21
#